data_1d02d9f5539c135e648adb3e3c8d3cfa
#
_entry.id   1d02d9f5539c135e648adb3e3c8d3cfa
#
_cell.length_a   1.000
_cell.length_b   1.000
_cell.length_c   1.000
_cell.angle_alpha   90.00
_cell.angle_beta   90.00
_cell.angle_gamma   90.00
#
_symmetry.space_group_name_H-M   'P 1'
#
loop_
_entity.id
_entity.type
_entity.pdbx_description
1 polymer ?
#
loop_
_entity_poly.entity_id
_entity_poly.type
_entity_poly.pdbx_seq_one_letter_code
_entity_poly.pdbx_strand_id
1 'polypeptide(L)'
;MSDTEGLRAQAGSLGVVLDPSQASRLTRFEELLADRAIPLGVVSPSDANRIRERHILDSLRAAPVVEDADLAADLGSGAGLPGVVVAIALPRLRMLLVERRPRRAALLELVVEELGVSNATVFAGRVAEMPGPVDVAFARAFAPLDQAWAQARGVLRPGGRLVYFAGAATTIPTAPEGAVILDVLRTPVLESSGALVIMTRQ
;
A
#
# COMPACT_ATOMS: atom_id res chain seq x y z
N MET A 1 11.64 -9.28 -23.87
CA MET A 1 10.41 -9.13 -23.05
C MET A 1 10.13 -7.65 -22.94
N SER A 2 8.91 -7.21 -23.16
CA SER A 2 8.53 -5.83 -22.86
C SER A 2 8.62 -5.59 -21.35
N ASP A 3 8.77 -4.32 -20.94
CA ASP A 3 8.84 -3.94 -19.51
C ASP A 3 7.59 -4.39 -18.73
N THR A 4 6.44 -4.33 -19.38
CA THR A 4 5.14 -4.78 -18.86
C THR A 4 5.06 -6.30 -18.68
N GLU A 5 5.64 -7.10 -19.62
CA GLU A 5 5.70 -8.57 -19.50
C GLU A 5 6.61 -8.98 -18.33
N GLY A 6 7.75 -8.28 -18.17
CA GLY A 6 8.64 -8.48 -17.03
C GLY A 6 7.93 -8.25 -15.70
N LEU A 7 7.19 -7.15 -15.59
CA LEU A 7 6.41 -6.85 -14.39
C LEU A 7 5.34 -7.92 -14.11
N ARG A 8 4.62 -8.38 -15.13
CA ARG A 8 3.61 -9.46 -14.97
C ARG A 8 4.22 -10.77 -14.47
N ALA A 9 5.37 -11.15 -15.00
CA ALA A 9 6.08 -12.35 -14.54
C ALA A 9 6.51 -12.21 -13.07
N GLN A 10 7.07 -11.06 -12.70
CA GLN A 10 7.47 -10.76 -11.32
C GLN A 10 6.26 -10.74 -10.36
N ALA A 11 5.13 -10.12 -10.75
CA ALA A 11 3.89 -10.15 -9.96
C ALA A 11 3.37 -11.59 -9.77
N GLY A 12 3.46 -12.43 -10.81
CA GLY A 12 3.10 -13.85 -10.75
C GLY A 12 3.89 -14.62 -9.68
N SER A 13 5.17 -14.30 -9.49
CA SER A 13 5.99 -14.91 -8.42
C SER A 13 5.54 -14.50 -7.00
N LEU A 14 4.73 -13.45 -6.88
CA LEU A 14 4.11 -12.98 -5.63
C LEU A 14 2.67 -13.50 -5.46
N GLY A 15 2.19 -14.37 -6.36
CA GLY A 15 0.80 -14.84 -6.38
C GLY A 15 -0.20 -13.83 -6.95
N VAL A 16 0.26 -12.77 -7.63
CA VAL A 16 -0.61 -11.73 -8.20
C VAL A 16 -0.68 -11.87 -9.72
N VAL A 17 -1.89 -12.10 -10.23
CA VAL A 17 -2.13 -12.16 -11.68
C VAL A 17 -2.56 -10.78 -12.16
N LEU A 18 -1.74 -10.16 -12.99
CA LEU A 18 -2.03 -8.86 -13.60
C LEU A 18 -2.46 -9.04 -15.06
N ASP A 19 -3.54 -8.39 -15.46
CA ASP A 19 -3.86 -8.23 -16.87
C ASP A 19 -2.91 -7.21 -17.55
N PRO A 20 -2.86 -7.14 -18.90
CA PRO A 20 -1.98 -6.20 -19.60
C PRO A 20 -2.25 -4.73 -19.24
N SER A 21 -3.50 -4.34 -18.99
CA SER A 21 -3.88 -2.96 -18.65
C SER A 21 -3.40 -2.60 -17.25
N GLN A 22 -3.57 -3.50 -16.27
CA GLN A 22 -3.06 -3.32 -14.91
C GLN A 22 -1.53 -3.16 -14.90
N ALA A 23 -0.81 -4.04 -15.62
CA ALA A 23 0.64 -3.95 -15.71
C ALA A 23 1.09 -2.65 -16.39
N SER A 24 0.40 -2.19 -17.43
CA SER A 24 0.68 -0.91 -18.09
C SER A 24 0.50 0.28 -17.14
N ARG A 25 -0.59 0.29 -16.36
CA ARG A 25 -0.81 1.35 -15.34
C ARG A 25 0.26 1.34 -14.25
N LEU A 26 0.70 0.16 -13.79
CA LEU A 26 1.78 0.06 -12.81
C LEU A 26 3.12 0.54 -13.38
N THR A 27 3.46 0.20 -14.64
CA THR A 27 4.65 0.74 -15.32
C THR A 27 4.55 2.28 -15.44
N ARG A 28 3.37 2.81 -15.79
CA ARG A 28 3.16 4.27 -15.82
C ARG A 28 3.30 4.88 -14.42
N PHE A 29 2.86 4.18 -13.39
CA PHE A 29 3.02 4.64 -12.01
C PHE A 29 4.49 4.68 -11.58
N GLU A 30 5.34 3.73 -12.01
CA GLU A 30 6.79 3.79 -11.80
C GLU A 30 7.39 5.09 -12.34
N GLU A 31 7.01 5.49 -13.56
CA GLU A 31 7.44 6.75 -14.18
C GLU A 31 6.97 7.96 -13.37
N LEU A 32 5.71 7.98 -12.92
CA LEU A 32 5.17 9.08 -12.09
C LEU A 32 5.88 9.19 -10.74
N LEU A 33 6.25 8.06 -10.14
CA LEU A 33 7.04 8.06 -8.90
C LEU A 33 8.42 8.67 -9.14
N ALA A 34 9.10 8.33 -10.24
CA ALA A 34 10.39 8.91 -10.59
C ALA A 34 10.29 10.42 -10.87
N ASP A 35 9.33 10.81 -11.71
CA ASP A 35 9.23 12.16 -12.26
C ASP A 35 8.63 13.17 -11.27
N ARG A 36 7.76 12.73 -10.37
CA ARG A 36 6.99 13.62 -9.49
C ARG A 36 7.23 13.37 -8.01
N ALA A 37 7.21 12.10 -7.55
CA ALA A 37 7.29 11.80 -6.13
C ALA A 37 8.71 11.98 -5.57
N ILE A 38 9.75 11.64 -6.34
CA ILE A 38 11.15 11.86 -5.95
C ILE A 38 11.47 13.36 -5.85
N PRO A 39 11.18 14.22 -6.84
CA PRO A 39 11.44 15.66 -6.72
C PRO A 39 10.69 16.34 -5.57
N LEU A 40 9.51 15.82 -5.20
CA LEU A 40 8.74 16.32 -4.06
C LEU A 40 9.22 15.76 -2.70
N GLY A 41 10.23 14.90 -2.69
CA GLY A 41 10.75 14.27 -1.46
C GLY A 41 9.75 13.31 -0.78
N VAL A 42 8.82 12.75 -1.55
CA VAL A 42 7.85 11.75 -1.08
C VAL A 42 8.41 10.34 -1.20
N VAL A 43 9.25 10.13 -2.22
CA VAL A 43 10.09 8.93 -2.41
C VAL A 43 11.56 9.35 -2.36
N SER A 44 12.39 8.48 -1.79
CA SER A 44 13.84 8.77 -1.68
C SER A 44 14.52 8.77 -3.04
N PRO A 45 15.40 9.73 -3.35
CA PRO A 45 16.23 9.69 -4.56
C PRO A 45 17.09 8.41 -4.67
N SER A 46 17.50 7.82 -3.54
CA SER A 46 18.25 6.55 -3.51
C SER A 46 17.46 5.36 -4.05
N ASP A 47 16.14 5.47 -4.15
CA ASP A 47 15.26 4.41 -4.66
C ASP A 47 15.01 4.52 -6.17
N ALA A 48 15.53 5.56 -6.85
CA ALA A 48 15.26 5.84 -8.26
C ALA A 48 15.49 4.62 -9.20
N ASN A 49 16.57 3.86 -8.97
CA ASN A 49 16.89 2.67 -9.76
C ASN A 49 16.21 1.38 -9.27
N ARG A 50 15.38 1.47 -8.23
CA ARG A 50 14.76 0.33 -7.54
C ARG A 50 13.28 0.54 -7.27
N ILE A 51 12.63 1.48 -7.98
CA ILE A 51 11.22 1.82 -7.79
C ILE A 51 10.35 0.56 -7.93
N ARG A 52 10.58 -0.24 -8.98
CA ARG A 52 9.83 -1.49 -9.22
C ARG A 52 9.91 -2.43 -8.02
N GLU A 53 11.11 -2.79 -7.61
CA GLU A 53 11.30 -3.76 -6.52
C GLU A 53 10.80 -3.22 -5.18
N ARG A 54 11.29 -2.03 -4.80
CA ARG A 54 11.06 -1.47 -3.46
C ARG A 54 9.69 -0.88 -3.24
N HIS A 55 8.99 -0.52 -4.33
CA HIS A 55 7.70 0.17 -4.21
C HIS A 55 6.58 -0.61 -4.87
N ILE A 56 6.71 -1.01 -6.14
CA ILE A 56 5.62 -1.70 -6.83
C ILE A 56 5.48 -3.14 -6.34
N LEU A 57 6.54 -3.96 -6.45
CA LEU A 57 6.48 -5.36 -6.04
C LEU A 57 6.28 -5.52 -4.54
N ASP A 58 6.94 -4.65 -3.73
CA ASP A 58 6.73 -4.62 -2.28
C ASP A 58 5.28 -4.30 -1.89
N SER A 59 4.59 -3.45 -2.65
CA SER A 59 3.17 -3.17 -2.43
C SER A 59 2.26 -4.30 -2.94
N LEU A 60 2.56 -4.88 -4.10
CA LEU A 60 1.78 -5.97 -4.72
C LEU A 60 1.66 -7.20 -3.83
N ARG A 61 2.69 -7.54 -3.05
CA ARG A 61 2.64 -8.71 -2.15
C ARG A 61 1.53 -8.63 -1.09
N ALA A 62 0.93 -7.46 -0.88
CA ALA A 62 -0.21 -7.32 0.02
C ALA A 62 -1.55 -7.67 -0.66
N ALA A 63 -1.63 -7.71 -1.99
CA ALA A 63 -2.88 -7.99 -2.69
C ALA A 63 -3.49 -9.35 -2.32
N PRO A 64 -2.75 -10.49 -2.28
CA PRO A 64 -3.34 -11.78 -1.95
C PRO A 64 -3.94 -11.87 -0.55
N VAL A 65 -3.45 -11.05 0.40
CA VAL A 65 -3.94 -11.09 1.80
C VAL A 65 -5.17 -10.23 2.04
N VAL A 66 -5.69 -9.55 1.01
CA VAL A 66 -6.84 -8.65 1.10
C VAL A 66 -7.87 -8.85 -0.02
N GLU A 67 -7.78 -9.93 -0.79
CA GLU A 67 -8.71 -10.23 -1.91
C GLU A 67 -10.19 -10.35 -1.47
N ASP A 68 -10.42 -10.70 -0.21
CA ASP A 68 -11.74 -10.85 0.40
C ASP A 68 -12.34 -9.54 0.94
N ALA A 69 -11.62 -8.41 0.82
CA ALA A 69 -12.06 -7.12 1.32
C ALA A 69 -12.83 -6.33 0.25
N ASP A 70 -13.84 -5.56 0.67
CA ASP A 70 -14.62 -4.65 -0.19
C ASP A 70 -14.11 -3.21 -0.10
N LEU A 71 -13.61 -2.80 1.08
CA LEU A 71 -13.16 -1.43 1.36
C LEU A 71 -11.87 -1.43 2.15
N ALA A 72 -10.86 -0.78 1.62
CA ALA A 72 -9.59 -0.58 2.30
C ALA A 72 -9.22 0.90 2.43
N ALA A 73 -8.37 1.21 3.42
CA ALA A 73 -7.77 2.52 3.58
C ALA A 73 -6.24 2.41 3.63
N ASP A 74 -5.56 3.27 2.90
CA ASP A 74 -4.11 3.44 2.97
C ASP A 74 -3.80 4.63 3.88
N LEU A 75 -3.29 4.35 5.09
CA LEU A 75 -3.09 5.34 6.14
C LEU A 75 -1.78 6.10 5.93
N GLY A 76 -1.89 7.40 5.60
CA GLY A 76 -0.74 8.23 5.26
C GLY A 76 -0.16 7.84 3.90
N SER A 77 -1.01 7.76 2.89
CA SER A 77 -0.72 7.18 1.57
C SER A 77 0.50 7.79 0.86
N GLY A 78 0.85 9.05 1.15
CA GLY A 78 2.07 9.70 0.67
C GLY A 78 2.18 9.79 -0.85
N ALA A 79 2.96 8.89 -1.46
CA ALA A 79 3.09 8.75 -2.91
C ALA A 79 2.07 7.77 -3.53
N GLY A 80 1.13 7.22 -2.74
CA GLY A 80 0.17 6.22 -3.18
C GLY A 80 0.62 4.77 -2.91
N LEU A 81 1.49 4.57 -1.95
CA LEU A 81 2.11 3.27 -1.67
C LEU A 81 1.76 2.76 -0.26
N PRO A 82 1.06 1.62 -0.12
CA PRO A 82 0.76 0.64 -1.17
C PRO A 82 -0.58 0.88 -1.91
N GLY A 83 -1.42 1.85 -1.49
CA GLY A 83 -2.82 1.97 -1.85
C GLY A 83 -3.11 1.97 -3.35
N VAL A 84 -2.40 2.81 -4.14
CA VAL A 84 -2.60 2.87 -5.61
C VAL A 84 -2.24 1.55 -6.28
N VAL A 85 -1.15 0.91 -5.86
CA VAL A 85 -0.70 -0.37 -6.43
C VAL A 85 -1.73 -1.47 -6.18
N VAL A 86 -2.21 -1.58 -4.93
CA VAL A 86 -3.23 -2.57 -4.56
C VAL A 86 -4.56 -2.29 -5.25
N ALA A 87 -4.97 -1.02 -5.38
CA ALA A 87 -6.19 -0.65 -6.11
C ALA A 87 -6.13 -1.03 -7.59
N ILE A 88 -4.96 -0.86 -8.25
CA ILE A 88 -4.76 -1.32 -9.64
C ILE A 88 -4.84 -2.84 -9.73
N ALA A 89 -4.22 -3.57 -8.79
CA ALA A 89 -4.19 -5.04 -8.80
C ALA A 89 -5.57 -5.65 -8.49
N LEU A 90 -6.37 -5.00 -7.64
CA LEU A 90 -7.68 -5.47 -7.16
C LEU A 90 -8.80 -4.48 -7.54
N PRO A 91 -9.32 -4.48 -8.77
CA PRO A 91 -10.30 -3.49 -9.24
C PRO A 91 -11.64 -3.50 -8.50
N ARG A 92 -11.97 -4.58 -7.79
CA ARG A 92 -13.19 -4.68 -6.96
C ARG A 92 -13.04 -4.03 -5.59
N LEU A 93 -11.80 -3.94 -5.08
CA LEU A 93 -11.50 -3.33 -3.79
C LEU A 93 -11.60 -1.81 -3.91
N ARG A 94 -12.51 -1.20 -3.17
CA ARG A 94 -12.55 0.26 -3.03
C ARG A 94 -11.43 0.71 -2.11
N MET A 95 -10.62 1.66 -2.55
CA MET A 95 -9.45 2.15 -1.83
C MET A 95 -9.63 3.61 -1.42
N LEU A 96 -9.49 3.89 -0.14
CA LEU A 96 -9.41 5.25 0.40
C LEU A 96 -7.95 5.60 0.68
N LEU A 97 -7.40 6.55 -0.07
CA LEU A 97 -6.04 7.05 0.08
C LEU A 97 -6.04 8.22 1.07
N VAL A 98 -5.65 7.98 2.32
CA VAL A 98 -5.71 8.99 3.39
C VAL A 98 -4.38 9.73 3.50
N GLU A 99 -4.37 11.02 3.24
CA GLU A 99 -3.17 11.86 3.35
C GLU A 99 -3.49 13.24 3.92
N ARG A 100 -2.82 13.62 5.02
CA ARG A 100 -3.08 14.89 5.71
C ARG A 100 -2.36 16.10 5.12
N ARG A 101 -1.30 15.88 4.33
CA ARG A 101 -0.49 16.96 3.75
C ARG A 101 -1.08 17.38 2.41
N PRO A 102 -1.56 18.64 2.26
CA PRO A 102 -2.29 19.05 1.06
C PRO A 102 -1.52 18.83 -0.26
N ARG A 103 -0.21 19.10 -0.26
CA ARG A 103 0.62 18.91 -1.47
C ARG A 103 0.72 17.44 -1.89
N ARG A 104 0.71 16.50 -0.93
CA ARG A 104 0.75 15.06 -1.22
C ARG A 104 -0.63 14.56 -1.63
N ALA A 105 -1.70 15.05 -1.00
CA ALA A 105 -3.07 14.74 -1.40
C ALA A 105 -3.33 15.18 -2.85
N ALA A 106 -2.92 16.39 -3.23
CA ALA A 106 -3.03 16.88 -4.61
C ALA A 106 -2.20 16.02 -5.60
N LEU A 107 -1.00 15.55 -5.21
CA LEU A 107 -0.24 14.61 -6.03
C LEU A 107 -1.00 13.29 -6.21
N LEU A 108 -1.61 12.75 -5.15
CA LEU A 108 -2.40 11.51 -5.23
C LEU A 108 -3.61 11.66 -6.16
N GLU A 109 -4.32 12.79 -6.11
CA GLU A 109 -5.44 13.09 -7.01
C GLU A 109 -5.00 13.06 -8.47
N LEU A 110 -3.88 13.73 -8.79
CA LEU A 110 -3.30 13.70 -10.13
C LEU A 110 -2.88 12.28 -10.56
N VAL A 111 -2.29 11.50 -9.67
CA VAL A 111 -1.87 10.12 -9.95
C VAL A 111 -3.08 9.23 -10.22
N VAL A 112 -4.11 9.29 -9.38
CA VAL A 112 -5.35 8.51 -9.52
C VAL A 112 -6.04 8.84 -10.84
N GLU A 113 -6.14 10.13 -11.18
CA GLU A 113 -6.74 10.60 -12.44
C GLU A 113 -5.93 10.13 -13.66
N GLU A 114 -4.61 10.37 -13.67
CA GLU A 114 -3.74 10.05 -14.81
C GLU A 114 -3.68 8.54 -15.08
N LEU A 115 -3.72 7.71 -14.03
CA LEU A 115 -3.73 6.25 -14.15
C LEU A 115 -5.14 5.67 -14.38
N GLY A 116 -6.20 6.47 -14.28
CA GLY A 116 -7.58 6.00 -14.41
C GLY A 116 -7.96 4.96 -13.35
N VAL A 117 -7.53 5.13 -12.09
CA VAL A 117 -7.81 4.22 -10.98
C VAL A 117 -9.16 4.57 -10.34
N SER A 118 -10.26 4.17 -11.00
CA SER A 118 -11.62 4.57 -10.64
C SER A 118 -12.12 4.02 -9.30
N ASN A 119 -11.48 2.99 -8.77
CA ASN A 119 -11.79 2.40 -7.46
C ASN A 119 -10.98 3.00 -6.29
N ALA A 120 -10.16 4.03 -6.54
CA ALA A 120 -9.44 4.76 -5.51
C ALA A 120 -9.98 6.19 -5.35
N THR A 121 -10.10 6.64 -4.09
CA THR A 121 -10.53 8.00 -3.74
C THR A 121 -9.54 8.59 -2.74
N VAL A 122 -9.16 9.84 -2.93
CA VAL A 122 -8.28 10.56 -2.01
C VAL A 122 -9.09 11.24 -0.92
N PHE A 123 -8.69 11.04 0.33
CA PHE A 123 -9.19 11.76 1.48
C PHE A 123 -8.08 12.68 2.03
N ALA A 124 -8.21 13.97 1.77
CA ALA A 124 -7.27 14.98 2.24
C ALA A 124 -7.58 15.36 3.71
N GLY A 125 -7.07 14.56 4.66
CA GLY A 125 -7.37 14.72 6.07
C GLY A 125 -6.61 13.75 6.97
N ARG A 126 -6.95 13.75 8.24
CA ARG A 126 -6.37 12.84 9.23
C ARG A 126 -7.11 11.51 9.26
N VAL A 127 -6.42 10.43 9.64
CA VAL A 127 -7.02 9.09 9.78
C VAL A 127 -8.28 9.11 10.66
N ALA A 128 -8.26 9.82 11.77
CA ALA A 128 -9.41 9.92 12.68
C ALA A 128 -10.63 10.64 12.09
N GLU A 129 -10.48 11.36 10.99
CA GLU A 129 -11.53 12.14 10.31
C GLU A 129 -12.06 11.44 9.06
N MET A 130 -11.39 10.34 8.64
CA MET A 130 -11.80 9.62 7.43
C MET A 130 -13.17 8.96 7.59
N PRO A 131 -13.93 8.80 6.50
CA PRO A 131 -15.14 8.01 6.52
C PRO A 131 -14.79 6.54 6.79
N GLY A 132 -15.42 5.96 7.81
CA GLY A 132 -15.20 4.58 8.22
C GLY A 132 -16.52 3.86 8.48
N PRO A 133 -16.47 2.59 8.92
CA PRO A 133 -15.28 1.75 9.09
C PRO A 133 -14.86 1.05 7.79
N VAL A 134 -13.61 0.56 7.76
CA VAL A 134 -13.04 -0.20 6.64
C VAL A 134 -12.73 -1.64 7.02
N ASP A 135 -12.62 -2.52 6.02
CA ASP A 135 -12.29 -3.93 6.19
C ASP A 135 -10.79 -4.12 6.46
N VAL A 136 -9.99 -3.32 5.74
CA VAL A 136 -8.53 -3.37 5.79
C VAL A 136 -7.97 -1.97 5.89
N ALA A 137 -6.97 -1.80 6.74
CA ALA A 137 -6.10 -0.63 6.75
C ALA A 137 -4.68 -1.05 6.35
N PHE A 138 -4.02 -0.25 5.52
CA PHE A 138 -2.60 -0.39 5.24
C PHE A 138 -1.81 0.66 6.00
N ALA A 139 -0.62 0.30 6.48
CA ALA A 139 0.33 1.26 7.05
C ALA A 139 1.75 0.91 6.58
N ARG A 140 2.33 1.79 5.75
CA ARG A 140 3.69 1.69 5.23
C ARG A 140 4.42 2.99 5.48
N ALA A 141 5.55 2.93 6.19
CA ALA A 141 6.32 4.13 6.57
C ALA A 141 5.46 5.24 7.22
N PHE A 142 4.35 4.86 7.84
CA PHE A 142 3.35 5.74 8.43
C PHE A 142 3.72 6.15 9.86
N ALA A 143 3.91 5.15 10.73
CA ALA A 143 4.27 5.30 12.13
C ALA A 143 4.86 3.98 12.66
N PRO A 144 5.50 3.94 13.84
CA PRO A 144 5.79 2.69 14.55
C PRO A 144 4.53 1.84 14.75
N LEU A 145 4.70 0.52 14.88
CA LEU A 145 3.59 -0.44 14.85
C LEU A 145 2.48 -0.15 15.87
N ASP A 146 2.85 0.16 17.10
CA ASP A 146 1.93 0.51 18.19
C ASP A 146 1.07 1.73 17.86
N GLN A 147 1.69 2.77 17.31
CA GLN A 147 1.00 3.99 16.90
C GLN A 147 0.14 3.78 15.64
N ALA A 148 0.65 3.00 14.67
CA ALA A 148 -0.12 2.62 13.48
C ALA A 148 -1.36 1.81 13.89
N TRP A 149 -1.20 0.85 14.81
CA TRP A 149 -2.31 0.09 15.36
C TRP A 149 -3.33 0.97 16.09
N ALA A 150 -2.87 1.86 16.97
CA ALA A 150 -3.76 2.76 17.72
C ALA A 150 -4.66 3.60 16.80
N GLN A 151 -4.14 4.03 15.63
CA GLN A 151 -4.93 4.76 14.64
C GLN A 151 -5.82 3.82 13.81
N ALA A 152 -5.28 2.70 13.32
CA ALA A 152 -6.01 1.75 12.50
C ALA A 152 -7.21 1.14 13.23
N ARG A 153 -7.06 0.76 14.50
CA ARG A 153 -8.15 0.16 15.30
C ARG A 153 -9.38 1.05 15.42
N GLY A 154 -9.20 2.37 15.33
CA GLY A 154 -10.29 3.35 15.39
C GLY A 154 -11.14 3.42 14.12
N VAL A 155 -10.61 2.94 13.00
CA VAL A 155 -11.25 3.00 11.68
C VAL A 155 -11.53 1.61 11.09
N LEU A 156 -11.07 0.54 11.73
CA LEU A 156 -11.38 -0.83 11.32
C LEU A 156 -12.74 -1.29 11.87
N ARG A 157 -13.53 -1.96 11.03
CA ARG A 157 -14.73 -2.67 11.49
C ARG A 157 -14.37 -3.84 12.43
N PRO A 158 -15.31 -4.40 13.21
CA PRO A 158 -15.08 -5.66 13.89
C PRO A 158 -14.61 -6.76 12.91
N GLY A 159 -13.53 -7.46 13.25
CA GLY A 159 -12.89 -8.43 12.35
C GLY A 159 -12.05 -7.83 11.21
N GLY A 160 -11.98 -6.51 11.12
CA GLY A 160 -11.12 -5.83 10.16
C GLY A 160 -9.62 -6.00 10.49
N ARG A 161 -8.76 -5.81 9.51
CA ARG A 161 -7.32 -6.11 9.60
C ARG A 161 -6.46 -4.89 9.30
N LEU A 162 -5.38 -4.74 10.06
CA LEU A 162 -4.25 -3.89 9.67
C LEU A 162 -3.19 -4.75 8.97
N VAL A 163 -2.77 -4.33 7.78
CA VAL A 163 -1.61 -4.86 7.07
C VAL A 163 -0.47 -3.84 7.23
N TYR A 164 0.46 -4.16 8.13
CA TYR A 164 1.59 -3.29 8.45
C TYR A 164 2.85 -3.73 7.69
N PHE A 165 3.45 -2.81 6.95
CA PHE A 165 4.71 -3.01 6.24
C PHE A 165 5.88 -2.70 7.18
N ALA A 166 6.47 -3.73 7.77
CA ALA A 166 7.63 -3.57 8.63
C ALA A 166 8.88 -3.21 7.82
N GLY A 167 9.79 -2.46 8.43
CA GLY A 167 11.10 -2.20 7.82
C GLY A 167 11.94 -3.48 7.75
N ALA A 168 12.87 -3.57 6.79
CA ALA A 168 13.70 -4.77 6.59
C ALA A 168 14.50 -5.18 7.85
N ALA A 169 14.99 -4.19 8.62
CA ALA A 169 15.72 -4.42 9.86
C ALA A 169 14.83 -4.55 11.11
N THR A 170 13.50 -4.48 10.94
CA THR A 170 12.59 -4.51 12.09
C THR A 170 12.48 -5.92 12.63
N THR A 171 12.84 -6.12 13.90
CA THR A 171 12.46 -7.31 14.66
C THR A 171 10.93 -7.34 14.76
N ILE A 172 10.31 -8.50 14.55
CA ILE A 172 8.86 -8.64 14.64
C ILE A 172 8.45 -8.29 16.07
N PRO A 173 7.67 -7.22 16.28
CA PRO A 173 7.29 -6.80 17.62
C PRO A 173 6.24 -7.74 18.19
N THR A 174 6.11 -7.71 19.53
CA THR A 174 4.94 -8.27 20.21
C THR A 174 3.69 -7.52 19.75
N ALA A 175 2.54 -8.21 19.78
CA ALA A 175 1.27 -7.58 19.43
C ALA A 175 1.00 -6.37 20.36
N PRO A 176 0.61 -5.21 19.78
CA PRO A 176 0.16 -4.09 20.58
C PRO A 176 -1.07 -4.43 21.41
N GLU A 177 -1.35 -3.63 22.44
CA GLU A 177 -2.53 -3.82 23.29
C GLU A 177 -3.84 -3.85 22.48
N GLY A 178 -4.66 -4.88 22.71
CA GLY A 178 -5.93 -5.10 21.99
C GLY A 178 -5.77 -5.57 20.55
N ALA A 179 -4.57 -6.00 20.14
CA ALA A 179 -4.32 -6.62 18.85
C ALA A 179 -4.01 -8.10 18.97
N VAL A 180 -4.41 -8.87 17.97
CA VAL A 180 -3.92 -10.22 17.70
C VAL A 180 -3.15 -10.22 16.37
N ILE A 181 -1.90 -10.69 16.38
CA ILE A 181 -1.17 -10.93 15.15
C ILE A 181 -1.72 -12.22 14.55
N LEU A 182 -2.32 -12.12 13.37
CA LEU A 182 -2.85 -13.25 12.61
C LEU A 182 -1.74 -13.94 11.82
N ASP A 183 -0.85 -13.15 11.23
CA ASP A 183 0.23 -13.68 10.39
C ASP A 183 1.40 -12.69 10.27
N VAL A 184 2.57 -13.24 9.91
CA VAL A 184 3.81 -12.49 9.64
C VAL A 184 4.43 -13.04 8.36
N LEU A 185 4.11 -12.42 7.24
CA LEU A 185 4.52 -12.88 5.93
C LEU A 185 5.86 -12.27 5.51
N ARG A 186 6.81 -13.12 5.17
CA ARG A 186 8.07 -12.74 4.53
C ARG A 186 8.04 -13.15 3.06
N THR A 187 8.60 -12.32 2.21
CA THR A 187 8.64 -12.54 0.77
C THR A 187 10.11 -12.72 0.34
N PRO A 188 10.63 -13.95 0.33
CA PRO A 188 12.07 -14.20 0.10
C PRO A 188 12.59 -13.64 -1.23
N VAL A 189 11.73 -13.57 -2.26
CA VAL A 189 12.10 -13.01 -3.58
C VAL A 189 12.27 -11.49 -3.58
N LEU A 190 11.94 -10.81 -2.47
CA LEU A 190 12.14 -9.38 -2.26
C LEU A 190 13.06 -9.17 -1.06
N GLU A 191 14.36 -9.43 -1.25
CA GLU A 191 15.36 -9.45 -0.18
C GLU A 191 15.44 -8.15 0.65
N SER A 192 15.12 -7.01 0.03
CA SER A 192 15.14 -5.71 0.69
C SER A 192 13.85 -5.34 1.41
N SER A 193 12.82 -6.18 1.34
CA SER A 193 11.52 -5.95 1.98
C SER A 193 11.45 -6.56 3.38
N GLY A 194 10.86 -5.83 4.33
CA GLY A 194 10.54 -6.35 5.65
C GLY A 194 9.30 -7.26 5.62
N ALA A 195 8.86 -7.75 6.77
CA ALA A 195 7.67 -8.57 6.86
C ALA A 195 6.38 -7.74 6.65
N LEU A 196 5.32 -8.37 6.14
CA LEU A 196 3.94 -7.91 6.35
C LEU A 196 3.45 -8.49 7.67
N VAL A 197 3.04 -7.64 8.57
CA VAL A 197 2.43 -8.04 9.85
C VAL A 197 0.92 -7.79 9.74
N ILE A 198 0.14 -8.86 9.81
CA ILE A 198 -1.31 -8.81 9.69
C ILE A 198 -1.91 -8.92 11.08
N MET A 199 -2.68 -7.93 11.47
CA MET A 199 -3.27 -7.86 12.80
C MET A 199 -4.77 -7.58 12.75
N THR A 200 -5.50 -8.11 13.73
CA THR A 200 -6.92 -7.82 13.94
C THR A 200 -7.18 -7.39 15.38
N ARG A 201 -8.38 -6.85 15.64
CA ARG A 201 -8.84 -6.57 17.01
C ARG A 201 -9.16 -7.88 17.72
N GLN A 202 -8.87 -7.92 19.02
CA GLN A 202 -9.45 -8.90 19.94
C GLN A 202 -10.94 -8.71 20.06
#